data_b63b8d1ad7520407b0e03138cbff6fea
#
_entry.id   b63b8d1ad7520407b0e03138cbff6fea
#
_cell.length_a   1.000
_cell.length_b   1.000
_cell.length_c   1.000
_cell.angle_alpha   90.00
_cell.angle_beta   90.00
_cell.angle_gamma   90.00
#
_symmetry.space_group_name_H-M   'P 1'
#
loop_
_entity.id
_entity.type
_entity.pdbx_description
1 polymer ?
#
loop_
_entity_poly.entity_id
_entity_poly.type
_entity_poly.pdbx_seq_one_letter_code
_entity_poly.pdbx_strand_id
1 'polypeptide(L)'
;MFSYLLKLSALVFAIGLSAFGNAQTKSFYAAHHDYNVVTVAEGFAQPWSMAWLPDGDMLVTEKPGRLRIVRDGQLLPEAVAGVPEVFYTGQGGLFEVLPHPDFENNRWIYLSFARVEGETSVTAVVRARFENDRLSNVVEIFAATASGFGHYGGKMVFDDDGYLFLTLGERQAPARGDLAAHPAQDLTNHHGVIVRLNDDGSVPNDNPYVGNSDVLPEIWSYGHRSPQGLAIHPETGDLWGTEHGPQGGDELNLIKPMQNYGWPVIGRGVNYGAKGSPIHAGFSQEGMTQPVHFWVPSIATSGLMIYDGDKFPGWYGSVFSGALAGEQLARLHMTSDYQEVITEETLAYGMGRIRDVRQGPDGYIYIAISDGNGAGRGSFEETAIMRLEPVDR
;
A
#
# COMPACT_ATOMS: atom_id res chain seq x y z
N MET A 1 49.43 35.22 60.58
CA MET A 1 49.46 33.83 60.04
C MET A 1 48.22 33.61 59.29
N PHE A 2 48.20 33.83 57.98
CA PHE A 2 47.03 33.66 57.09
C PHE A 2 47.18 32.35 56.30
N SER A 3 46.26 31.47 56.48
CA SER A 3 46.15 30.19 55.72
C SER A 3 45.17 30.36 54.57
N TYR A 4 45.62 30.25 53.32
CA TYR A 4 44.81 30.25 52.11
C TYR A 4 44.41 28.82 51.81
N LEU A 5 43.10 28.57 51.81
CA LEU A 5 42.44 27.35 51.27
C LEU A 5 42.14 27.53 49.79
N LEU A 6 42.89 26.83 48.93
CA LEU A 6 42.51 26.67 47.52
C LEU A 6 41.34 25.70 47.38
N LYS A 7 40.23 26.17 46.82
CA LYS A 7 39.12 25.29 46.34
C LYS A 7 39.42 24.89 44.89
N LEU A 8 39.74 23.62 44.69
CA LEU A 8 39.74 23.00 43.34
C LEU A 8 38.29 22.65 42.96
N SER A 9 37.77 23.32 41.94
CA SER A 9 36.50 22.93 41.30
C SER A 9 36.79 21.90 40.19
N ALA A 10 36.41 20.66 40.40
CA ALA A 10 36.45 19.63 39.37
C ALA A 10 35.23 19.78 38.43
N LEU A 11 35.52 20.16 37.20
CA LEU A 11 34.51 20.18 36.12
C LEU A 11 34.34 18.75 35.62
N VAL A 12 33.22 18.11 35.94
CA VAL A 12 32.86 16.81 35.40
C VAL A 12 32.25 17.03 34.02
N PHE A 13 32.96 16.72 32.95
CA PHE A 13 32.42 16.59 31.62
C PHE A 13 31.62 15.28 31.55
N ALA A 14 30.30 15.36 31.55
CA ALA A 14 29.43 14.24 31.20
C ALA A 14 29.49 14.07 29.68
N ILE A 15 30.29 13.10 29.22
CA ILE A 15 30.22 12.61 27.85
C ILE A 15 28.91 11.83 27.76
N GLY A 16 27.89 12.44 27.13
CA GLY A 16 26.67 11.73 26.73
C GLY A 16 27.04 10.67 25.69
N LEU A 17 27.16 9.41 26.11
CA LEU A 17 27.10 8.29 25.17
C LEU A 17 25.67 8.27 24.63
N SER A 18 25.49 8.74 23.38
CA SER A 18 24.34 8.40 22.57
C SER A 18 24.35 6.87 22.40
N ALA A 19 23.42 6.19 23.05
CA ALA A 19 23.17 4.80 22.77
C ALA A 19 22.61 4.73 21.35
N PHE A 20 23.45 4.45 20.36
CA PHE A 20 23.00 3.92 19.09
C PHE A 20 22.32 2.59 19.44
N GLY A 21 21.01 2.55 19.37
CA GLY A 21 20.26 1.30 19.42
C GLY A 21 20.90 0.38 18.37
N ASN A 22 21.29 -0.82 18.76
CA ASN A 22 21.75 -1.81 17.80
C ASN A 22 20.63 -2.06 16.82
N ALA A 23 20.75 -1.57 15.57
CA ALA A 23 19.85 -1.89 14.49
C ALA A 23 19.75 -3.41 14.43
N GLN A 24 18.54 -3.94 14.66
CA GLN A 24 18.32 -5.38 14.66
C GLN A 24 18.45 -5.86 13.21
N THR A 25 19.51 -6.62 12.94
CA THR A 25 19.78 -7.22 11.63
C THR A 25 19.42 -8.70 11.68
N LYS A 26 18.59 -9.15 10.75
CA LYS A 26 18.24 -10.57 10.58
C LYS A 26 18.60 -11.02 9.18
N SER A 27 19.39 -12.09 9.07
CA SER A 27 19.84 -12.65 7.80
C SER A 27 18.90 -13.70 7.26
N PHE A 28 18.71 -13.71 5.96
CA PHE A 28 17.87 -14.64 5.22
C PHE A 28 18.61 -15.21 4.01
N TYR A 29 18.25 -16.42 3.62
CA TYR A 29 18.71 -17.09 2.43
C TYR A 29 17.59 -17.15 1.40
N ALA A 30 17.90 -16.83 0.15
CA ALA A 30 16.93 -16.83 -0.92
C ALA A 30 17.56 -17.21 -2.26
N ALA A 31 16.72 -17.47 -3.27
CA ALA A 31 17.18 -17.74 -4.62
C ALA A 31 17.85 -16.47 -5.19
N HIS A 32 19.04 -16.64 -5.78
CA HIS A 32 19.91 -15.63 -6.36
C HIS A 32 20.63 -14.71 -5.36
N HIS A 33 20.01 -14.31 -4.25
CA HIS A 33 20.58 -13.37 -3.27
C HIS A 33 20.28 -13.78 -1.83
N ASP A 34 21.33 -13.91 -1.03
CA ASP A 34 21.16 -13.86 0.42
C ASP A 34 21.06 -12.39 0.83
N TYR A 35 20.32 -12.10 1.90
CA TYR A 35 20.09 -10.72 2.30
C TYR A 35 19.89 -10.57 3.80
N ASN A 36 20.20 -9.37 4.27
CA ASN A 36 19.86 -8.92 5.61
C ASN A 36 18.60 -8.05 5.56
N VAL A 37 17.77 -8.14 6.59
CA VAL A 37 16.71 -7.18 6.87
C VAL A 37 17.20 -6.26 7.98
N VAL A 38 17.29 -4.97 7.68
CA VAL A 38 17.85 -3.95 8.55
C VAL A 38 16.77 -2.93 8.89
N THR A 39 16.63 -2.58 10.16
CA THR A 39 15.70 -1.52 10.59
C THR A 39 16.23 -0.15 10.15
N VAL A 40 15.37 0.60 9.45
CA VAL A 40 15.65 1.98 8.99
C VAL A 40 15.10 3.01 9.96
N ALA A 41 13.85 2.84 10.40
CA ALA A 41 13.21 3.71 11.38
C ALA A 41 12.12 2.96 12.14
N GLU A 42 11.92 3.31 13.40
CA GLU A 42 10.96 2.67 14.32
C GLU A 42 10.02 3.71 14.95
N GLY A 43 9.00 3.24 15.66
CA GLY A 43 8.11 4.08 16.46
C GLY A 43 6.90 4.63 15.70
N PHE A 44 6.52 3.99 14.61
CA PHE A 44 5.31 4.34 13.88
C PHE A 44 4.05 3.76 14.55
N ALA A 45 2.91 4.40 14.31
CA ALA A 45 1.60 3.87 14.70
C ALA A 45 0.87 3.34 13.47
N GLN A 46 0.96 2.04 13.23
CA GLN A 46 0.35 1.36 12.07
C GLN A 46 0.73 2.01 10.74
N PRO A 47 2.01 1.96 10.32
CA PRO A 47 2.44 2.49 9.03
C PRO A 47 1.68 1.79 7.91
N TRP A 48 1.20 2.58 6.93
CA TRP A 48 0.34 2.06 5.88
C TRP A 48 0.98 2.17 4.49
N SER A 49 1.68 3.27 4.20
CA SER A 49 2.36 3.52 2.92
C SER A 49 3.62 4.34 3.13
N MET A 50 4.59 4.18 2.22
CA MET A 50 5.83 4.96 2.16
C MET A 50 6.04 5.51 0.76
N ALA A 51 6.61 6.74 0.70
CA ALA A 51 7.04 7.36 -0.54
C ALA A 51 8.26 8.26 -0.28
N TRP A 52 9.14 8.38 -1.27
CA TRP A 52 10.31 9.26 -1.17
C TRP A 52 10.09 10.57 -1.90
N LEU A 53 10.62 11.63 -1.32
CA LEU A 53 10.77 12.92 -1.96
C LEU A 53 12.14 13.02 -2.66
N PRO A 54 12.31 13.90 -3.65
CA PRO A 54 13.57 14.03 -4.39
C PRO A 54 14.78 14.42 -3.52
N ASP A 55 14.56 15.05 -2.36
CA ASP A 55 15.59 15.41 -1.39
C ASP A 55 16.05 14.24 -0.49
N GLY A 56 15.41 13.07 -0.64
CA GLY A 56 15.72 11.86 0.11
C GLY A 56 14.86 11.64 1.35
N ASP A 57 14.03 12.59 1.75
CA ASP A 57 13.06 12.40 2.83
C ASP A 57 12.07 11.31 2.45
N MET A 58 11.75 10.43 3.40
CA MET A 58 10.69 9.44 3.25
C MET A 58 9.44 9.89 3.98
N LEU A 59 8.34 10.01 3.26
CA LEU A 59 7.01 10.21 3.83
C LEU A 59 6.40 8.86 4.19
N VAL A 60 5.82 8.74 5.38
CA VAL A 60 5.15 7.53 5.85
C VAL A 60 3.77 7.90 6.39
N THR A 61 2.72 7.31 5.84
CA THR A 61 1.38 7.43 6.41
C THR A 61 1.21 6.49 7.59
N GLU A 62 0.61 7.01 8.66
CA GLU A 62 0.15 6.21 9.77
C GLU A 62 -1.38 6.15 9.74
N LYS A 63 -1.93 4.96 9.80
CA LYS A 63 -3.38 4.72 9.70
C LYS A 63 -4.25 5.60 10.61
N PRO A 64 -3.84 5.97 11.85
CA PRO A 64 -4.61 6.90 12.70
C PRO A 64 -4.78 8.32 12.14
N GLY A 65 -4.14 8.68 11.01
CA GLY A 65 -4.32 9.99 10.37
C GLY A 65 -3.10 10.90 10.49
N ARG A 66 -1.90 10.36 10.65
CA ARG A 66 -0.67 11.15 10.66
C ARG A 66 0.18 10.85 9.43
N LEU A 67 0.76 11.89 8.86
CA LEU A 67 1.84 11.78 7.87
C LEU A 67 3.15 12.08 8.59
N ARG A 68 4.11 11.16 8.50
CA ARG A 68 5.41 11.24 9.18
C ARG A 68 6.52 11.42 8.17
N ILE A 69 7.63 11.96 8.64
CA ILE A 69 8.87 12.13 7.86
C ILE A 69 9.98 11.31 8.50
N VAL A 70 10.68 10.52 7.69
CA VAL A 70 11.97 9.94 8.03
C VAL A 70 13.03 10.70 7.24
N ARG A 71 13.91 11.38 7.95
CA ARG A 71 15.02 12.19 7.41
C ARG A 71 16.34 11.65 7.95
N ASP A 72 17.29 11.39 7.06
CA ASP A 72 18.61 10.82 7.45
C ASP A 72 18.48 9.52 8.29
N GLY A 73 17.50 8.67 7.97
CA GLY A 73 17.23 7.44 8.71
C GLY A 73 16.57 7.63 10.08
N GLN A 74 16.10 8.82 10.40
CA GLN A 74 15.47 9.13 11.70
C GLN A 74 14.02 9.60 11.51
N LEU A 75 13.12 8.98 12.27
CA LEU A 75 11.73 9.43 12.36
C LEU A 75 11.67 10.77 13.07
N LEU A 76 11.22 11.83 12.38
CA LEU A 76 11.05 13.14 13.01
C LEU A 76 9.96 13.07 14.08
N PRO A 77 10.13 13.77 15.23
CA PRO A 77 9.17 13.72 16.33
C PRO A 77 7.81 14.30 15.95
N GLU A 78 7.79 15.36 15.14
CA GLU A 78 6.57 16.05 14.74
C GLU A 78 5.95 15.41 13.48
N ALA A 79 4.65 15.26 13.47
CA ALA A 79 3.91 14.88 12.27
C ALA A 79 3.72 16.09 11.34
N VAL A 80 3.59 15.83 10.04
CA VAL A 80 3.26 16.83 9.03
C VAL A 80 1.92 17.49 9.37
N ALA A 81 1.92 18.82 9.47
CA ALA A 81 0.69 19.58 9.74
C ALA A 81 -0.18 19.71 8.47
N GLY A 82 -1.51 19.78 8.66
CA GLY A 82 -2.46 20.02 7.57
C GLY A 82 -3.02 18.75 6.92
N VAL A 83 -2.71 17.56 7.44
CA VAL A 83 -3.35 16.31 7.03
C VAL A 83 -4.84 16.37 7.36
N PRO A 84 -5.74 15.94 6.44
CA PRO A 84 -7.18 15.93 6.71
C PRO A 84 -7.54 14.99 7.87
N GLU A 85 -8.66 15.30 8.56
CA GLU A 85 -9.23 14.40 9.54
C GLU A 85 -9.70 13.10 8.86
N VAL A 86 -9.40 11.95 9.47
CA VAL A 86 -9.72 10.64 8.93
C VAL A 86 -10.74 9.90 9.81
N PHE A 87 -11.57 9.10 9.20
CA PHE A 87 -12.44 8.15 9.91
C PHE A 87 -11.59 6.93 10.34
N TYR A 88 -11.06 6.99 11.57
CA TYR A 88 -10.22 5.93 12.14
C TYR A 88 -11.06 4.92 12.93
N THR A 89 -11.75 4.02 12.20
CA THR A 89 -12.56 2.93 12.79
C THR A 89 -12.49 1.71 11.88
N GLY A 90 -12.36 0.52 12.45
CA GLY A 90 -12.26 -0.72 11.68
C GLY A 90 -11.03 -0.71 10.75
N GLN A 91 -11.28 -0.78 9.44
CA GLN A 91 -10.23 -0.69 8.44
C GLN A 91 -9.96 0.75 7.96
N GLY A 92 -10.77 1.72 8.37
CA GLY A 92 -10.62 3.13 7.99
C GLY A 92 -9.37 3.79 8.58
N GLY A 93 -8.95 4.91 7.99
CA GLY A 93 -7.79 5.68 8.40
C GLY A 93 -7.16 6.46 7.24
N LEU A 94 -5.90 6.87 7.41
CA LEU A 94 -5.06 7.40 6.35
C LEU A 94 -4.40 6.23 5.61
N PHE A 95 -4.40 6.27 4.27
CA PHE A 95 -3.92 5.17 3.43
C PHE A 95 -2.66 5.55 2.67
N GLU A 96 -2.75 5.82 1.38
CA GLU A 96 -1.61 6.08 0.52
C GLU A 96 -1.10 7.51 0.65
N VAL A 97 0.22 7.69 0.54
CA VAL A 97 0.86 8.95 0.17
C VAL A 97 1.57 8.76 -1.16
N LEU A 98 1.33 9.66 -2.10
CA LEU A 98 1.89 9.60 -3.44
C LEU A 98 2.37 11.00 -3.86
N PRO A 99 3.67 11.26 -4.00
CA PRO A 99 4.18 12.47 -4.64
C PRO A 99 3.80 12.49 -6.12
N HIS A 100 3.50 13.68 -6.63
CA HIS A 100 3.29 13.88 -8.07
C HIS A 100 4.57 13.56 -8.85
N PRO A 101 4.52 12.98 -10.07
CA PRO A 101 5.73 12.72 -10.87
C PRO A 101 6.61 13.97 -11.08
N ASP A 102 6.00 15.15 -11.19
CA ASP A 102 6.69 16.44 -11.30
C ASP A 102 6.77 17.21 -9.96
N PHE A 103 6.96 16.47 -8.84
CA PHE A 103 6.98 17.05 -7.50
C PHE A 103 8.04 18.15 -7.33
N GLU A 104 9.18 18.03 -7.96
CA GLU A 104 10.26 19.04 -7.88
C GLU A 104 9.77 20.44 -8.26
N ASN A 105 8.87 20.53 -9.24
CA ASN A 105 8.35 21.80 -9.74
C ASN A 105 7.04 22.21 -9.07
N ASN A 106 6.13 21.25 -8.83
CA ASN A 106 4.77 21.57 -8.40
C ASN A 106 4.51 21.34 -6.90
N ARG A 107 5.37 20.57 -6.21
CA ARG A 107 5.25 20.24 -4.78
C ARG A 107 3.93 19.56 -4.39
N TRP A 108 3.21 18.97 -5.35
CA TRP A 108 1.98 18.25 -5.05
C TRP A 108 2.25 16.87 -4.47
N ILE A 109 1.52 16.53 -3.40
CA ILE A 109 1.35 15.16 -2.93
C ILE A 109 -0.13 14.83 -2.85
N TYR A 110 -0.42 13.54 -2.95
CA TYR A 110 -1.77 13.00 -2.88
C TYR A 110 -1.89 12.12 -1.63
N LEU A 111 -3.01 12.24 -0.94
CA LEU A 111 -3.35 11.38 0.20
C LEU A 111 -4.71 10.77 -0.06
N SER A 112 -4.77 9.43 -0.02
CA SER A 112 -6.05 8.72 0.06
C SER A 112 -6.38 8.39 1.52
N PHE A 113 -7.64 8.46 1.88
CA PHE A 113 -8.07 8.26 3.26
C PHE A 113 -9.55 7.89 3.36
N ALA A 114 -9.94 7.40 4.54
CA ALA A 114 -11.34 7.25 4.91
C ALA A 114 -11.90 8.60 5.35
N ARG A 115 -12.71 9.23 4.49
CA ARG A 115 -13.43 10.48 4.80
C ARG A 115 -14.72 10.16 5.53
N VAL A 116 -15.02 10.93 6.57
CA VAL A 116 -16.29 10.83 7.31
C VAL A 116 -17.47 11.14 6.39
N GLU A 117 -18.49 10.28 6.38
CA GLU A 117 -19.74 10.45 5.63
C GLU A 117 -20.91 10.06 6.53
N GLY A 118 -21.46 11.04 7.28
CA GLY A 118 -22.47 10.77 8.31
C GLY A 118 -21.94 9.83 9.41
N GLU A 119 -22.59 8.68 9.60
CA GLU A 119 -22.18 7.65 10.57
C GLU A 119 -21.20 6.62 9.98
N THR A 120 -20.85 6.71 8.71
CA THR A 120 -19.98 5.81 7.97
C THR A 120 -18.84 6.59 7.29
N SER A 121 -18.20 6.01 6.28
CA SER A 121 -17.11 6.68 5.57
C SER A 121 -17.00 6.22 4.13
N VAL A 122 -16.39 7.05 3.30
CA VAL A 122 -16.04 6.77 1.91
C VAL A 122 -14.53 6.86 1.72
N THR A 123 -14.00 6.23 0.67
CA THR A 123 -12.63 6.47 0.24
C THR A 123 -12.57 7.80 -0.50
N ALA A 124 -11.69 8.69 -0.08
CA ALA A 124 -11.49 9.99 -0.71
C ALA A 124 -10.02 10.25 -0.99
N VAL A 125 -9.72 11.17 -1.89
CA VAL A 125 -8.38 11.63 -2.23
C VAL A 125 -8.33 13.15 -2.13
N VAL A 126 -7.30 13.65 -1.44
CA VAL A 126 -6.90 15.05 -1.52
C VAL A 126 -5.56 15.16 -2.23
N ARG A 127 -5.36 16.28 -2.95
CA ARG A 127 -4.02 16.75 -3.29
C ARG A 127 -3.69 17.98 -2.47
N ALA A 128 -2.43 18.14 -2.11
CA ALA A 128 -1.95 19.23 -1.28
C ALA A 128 -0.52 19.61 -1.66
N ARG A 129 -0.12 20.85 -1.47
CA ARG A 129 1.28 21.26 -1.58
C ARG A 129 2.03 20.91 -0.31
N PHE A 130 3.16 20.24 -0.46
CA PHE A 130 4.06 19.91 0.63
C PHE A 130 5.28 20.84 0.60
N GLU A 131 5.38 21.67 1.63
CA GLU A 131 6.49 22.62 1.81
C GLU A 131 6.75 22.84 3.29
N ASN A 132 8.03 22.90 3.69
CA ASN A 132 8.45 23.13 5.08
C ASN A 132 7.75 22.18 6.08
N ASP A 133 7.73 20.89 5.77
CA ASP A 133 7.18 19.82 6.59
C ASP A 133 5.68 20.02 6.92
N ARG A 134 4.93 20.65 6.01
CA ARG A 134 3.49 20.87 6.18
C ARG A 134 2.73 20.83 4.86
N LEU A 135 1.43 20.54 4.97
CA LEU A 135 0.49 20.62 3.85
C LEU A 135 -0.19 21.99 3.79
N SER A 136 -0.33 22.50 2.60
CA SER A 136 -1.10 23.70 2.26
C SER A 136 -1.92 23.45 1.00
N ASN A 137 -2.89 24.33 0.70
CA ASN A 137 -3.75 24.19 -0.48
C ASN A 137 -4.36 22.79 -0.62
N VAL A 138 -4.85 22.24 0.51
CA VAL A 138 -5.49 20.91 0.55
C VAL A 138 -6.82 20.98 -0.19
N VAL A 139 -6.95 20.22 -1.27
CA VAL A 139 -8.14 20.17 -2.11
C VAL A 139 -8.58 18.72 -2.26
N GLU A 140 -9.84 18.41 -1.94
CA GLU A 140 -10.42 17.11 -2.26
C GLU A 140 -10.66 17.04 -3.77
N ILE A 141 -10.06 16.05 -4.42
CA ILE A 141 -10.12 15.85 -5.87
C ILE A 141 -11.01 14.66 -6.25
N PHE A 142 -11.28 13.76 -5.31
CA PHE A 142 -12.13 12.60 -5.53
C PHE A 142 -12.77 12.12 -4.22
N ALA A 143 -14.01 11.65 -4.30
CA ALA A 143 -14.67 10.91 -3.24
C ALA A 143 -15.56 9.82 -3.83
N ALA A 144 -15.39 8.58 -3.35
CA ALA A 144 -16.19 7.45 -3.80
C ALA A 144 -17.65 7.57 -3.35
N THR A 145 -18.58 7.05 -4.16
CA THR A 145 -20.01 6.96 -3.79
C THR A 145 -20.30 5.79 -2.85
N ALA A 146 -19.42 4.78 -2.82
CA ALA A 146 -19.56 3.60 -2.00
C ALA A 146 -19.12 3.85 -0.55
N SER A 147 -20.03 3.70 0.41
CA SER A 147 -19.77 3.91 1.83
C SER A 147 -19.72 2.60 2.62
N GLY A 148 -19.06 2.61 3.80
CA GLY A 148 -18.94 1.44 4.67
C GLY A 148 -17.76 1.53 5.64
N PHE A 149 -17.48 0.41 6.34
CA PHE A 149 -16.47 0.35 7.41
C PHE A 149 -15.23 -0.48 7.05
N GLY A 150 -15.21 -1.14 5.92
CA GLY A 150 -14.11 -1.99 5.48
C GLY A 150 -13.90 -1.96 3.97
N HIS A 151 -12.94 -2.72 3.48
CA HIS A 151 -12.58 -2.86 2.06
C HIS A 151 -12.53 -1.51 1.33
N TYR A 152 -11.66 -0.61 1.79
CA TYR A 152 -11.54 0.75 1.25
C TYR A 152 -10.82 0.79 -0.09
N GLY A 153 -9.85 -0.09 -0.32
CA GLY A 153 -8.84 0.10 -1.35
C GLY A 153 -7.87 1.21 -0.90
N GLY A 154 -7.75 2.26 -1.69
CA GLY A 154 -6.97 3.46 -1.36
C GLY A 154 -5.55 3.46 -1.90
N LYS A 155 -5.09 2.42 -2.60
CA LYS A 155 -3.80 2.45 -3.32
C LYS A 155 -3.89 3.34 -4.54
N MET A 156 -2.82 4.12 -4.76
CA MET A 156 -2.70 5.05 -5.88
C MET A 156 -1.38 4.85 -6.61
N VAL A 157 -1.39 5.06 -7.92
CA VAL A 157 -0.20 5.14 -8.75
C VAL A 157 -0.44 6.08 -9.92
N PHE A 158 0.59 6.82 -10.34
CA PHE A 158 0.59 7.50 -11.64
C PHE A 158 1.17 6.59 -12.71
N ASP A 159 0.60 6.64 -13.91
CA ASP A 159 1.26 6.09 -15.09
C ASP A 159 2.21 7.13 -15.72
N ASP A 160 2.94 6.74 -16.76
CA ASP A 160 3.91 7.58 -17.46
C ASP A 160 3.25 8.75 -18.23
N ASP A 161 1.97 8.65 -18.52
CA ASP A 161 1.17 9.69 -19.16
C ASP A 161 0.61 10.72 -18.13
N GLY A 162 0.83 10.47 -16.84
CA GLY A 162 0.42 11.33 -15.72
C GLY A 162 -1.02 11.12 -15.26
N TYR A 163 -1.66 10.03 -15.63
CA TYR A 163 -2.97 9.67 -15.10
C TYR A 163 -2.86 8.97 -13.74
N LEU A 164 -3.76 9.35 -12.84
CA LEU A 164 -3.86 8.78 -11.50
C LEU A 164 -4.82 7.60 -11.47
N PHE A 165 -4.33 6.41 -11.11
CA PHE A 165 -5.17 5.26 -10.81
C PHE A 165 -5.39 5.15 -9.31
N LEU A 166 -6.62 4.82 -8.91
CA LEU A 166 -7.03 4.63 -7.52
C LEU A 166 -7.85 3.35 -7.37
N THR A 167 -7.50 2.53 -6.39
CA THR A 167 -8.26 1.32 -6.06
C THR A 167 -9.39 1.62 -5.08
N LEU A 168 -10.56 1.02 -5.31
CA LEU A 168 -11.73 1.10 -4.44
C LEU A 168 -12.28 -0.32 -4.18
N GLY A 169 -12.45 -0.66 -2.91
CA GLY A 169 -13.01 -1.94 -2.52
C GLY A 169 -14.54 -1.95 -2.48
N GLU A 170 -15.13 -3.14 -2.36
CA GLU A 170 -16.60 -3.34 -2.38
C GLU A 170 -17.29 -3.01 -1.06
N ARG A 171 -16.58 -2.43 -0.08
CA ARG A 171 -17.10 -1.91 1.19
C ARG A 171 -17.75 -2.98 2.09
N GLN A 172 -17.32 -4.25 1.96
CA GLN A 172 -17.87 -5.44 2.63
C GLN A 172 -19.35 -5.69 2.30
N ALA A 173 -19.79 -5.32 1.09
CA ALA A 173 -21.10 -5.66 0.58
C ALA A 173 -21.29 -7.19 0.63
N PRO A 174 -22.42 -7.69 1.16
CA PRO A 174 -22.60 -9.12 1.38
C PRO A 174 -22.67 -9.93 0.08
N ALA A 175 -21.73 -10.84 -0.13
CA ALA A 175 -21.72 -11.78 -1.27
C ALA A 175 -22.74 -12.92 -1.03
N ARG A 176 -24.01 -12.69 -1.31
CA ARG A 176 -25.12 -13.66 -1.12
C ARG A 176 -26.28 -13.36 -2.06
N GLY A 177 -27.12 -14.38 -2.29
CA GLY A 177 -28.26 -14.26 -3.20
C GLY A 177 -27.83 -14.30 -4.66
N ASP A 178 -28.36 -13.41 -5.48
CA ASP A 178 -27.92 -13.24 -6.86
C ASP A 178 -26.57 -12.50 -6.90
N LEU A 179 -25.50 -13.25 -7.14
CA LEU A 179 -24.15 -12.71 -7.15
C LEU A 179 -23.90 -11.77 -8.35
N ALA A 180 -24.63 -11.93 -9.44
CA ALA A 180 -24.53 -11.04 -10.60
C ALA A 180 -25.15 -9.66 -10.34
N ALA A 181 -26.06 -9.56 -9.36
CA ALA A 181 -26.64 -8.29 -8.90
C ALA A 181 -25.86 -7.64 -7.74
N HIS A 182 -24.67 -8.17 -7.40
CA HIS A 182 -23.83 -7.59 -6.35
C HIS A 182 -23.32 -6.20 -6.75
N PRO A 183 -23.19 -5.21 -5.81
CA PRO A 183 -22.74 -3.86 -6.15
C PRO A 183 -21.40 -3.78 -6.90
N ALA A 184 -20.47 -4.72 -6.70
CA ALA A 184 -19.21 -4.77 -7.46
C ALA A 184 -19.38 -5.18 -8.93
N GLN A 185 -20.57 -5.59 -9.34
CA GLN A 185 -20.95 -5.87 -10.74
C GLN A 185 -21.80 -4.74 -11.36
N ASP A 186 -22.06 -3.68 -10.59
CA ASP A 186 -22.87 -2.54 -11.00
C ASP A 186 -21.97 -1.30 -11.22
N LEU A 187 -21.84 -0.88 -12.46
CA LEU A 187 -20.97 0.23 -12.88
C LEU A 187 -21.56 1.63 -12.60
N THR A 188 -22.72 1.72 -11.95
CA THR A 188 -23.33 2.99 -11.53
C THR A 188 -22.82 3.48 -10.18
N ASN A 189 -21.88 2.75 -9.56
CA ASN A 189 -21.33 3.02 -8.24
C ASN A 189 -19.85 2.63 -8.15
N HIS A 190 -19.17 2.98 -7.03
CA HIS A 190 -17.75 2.73 -6.82
C HIS A 190 -17.44 1.48 -5.94
N HIS A 191 -18.32 0.48 -5.88
CA HIS A 191 -18.00 -0.76 -5.18
C HIS A 191 -17.08 -1.65 -6.02
N GLY A 192 -15.87 -1.92 -5.52
CA GLY A 192 -14.94 -2.86 -6.15
C GLY A 192 -14.51 -2.47 -7.56
N VAL A 193 -14.03 -1.25 -7.71
CA VAL A 193 -13.55 -0.71 -8.99
C VAL A 193 -12.13 -0.14 -8.86
N ILE A 194 -11.44 -0.04 -9.98
CA ILE A 194 -10.28 0.83 -10.13
C ILE A 194 -10.72 1.98 -11.01
N VAL A 195 -10.43 3.21 -10.60
CA VAL A 195 -10.73 4.43 -11.37
C VAL A 195 -9.47 5.03 -11.95
N ARG A 196 -9.57 5.72 -13.11
CA ARG A 196 -8.52 6.50 -13.77
C ARG A 196 -8.95 7.95 -13.86
N LEU A 197 -8.10 8.85 -13.36
CA LEU A 197 -8.34 10.28 -13.21
C LEU A 197 -7.19 11.09 -13.78
N ASN A 198 -7.43 12.33 -14.14
CA ASN A 198 -6.38 13.32 -14.26
C ASN A 198 -5.79 13.65 -12.87
N ASP A 199 -4.66 14.32 -12.83
CA ASP A 199 -3.98 14.75 -11.60
C ASP A 199 -4.80 15.72 -10.73
N ASP A 200 -5.81 16.38 -11.31
CA ASP A 200 -6.75 17.27 -10.62
C ASP A 200 -8.06 16.59 -10.19
N GLY A 201 -8.20 15.27 -10.45
CA GLY A 201 -9.38 14.48 -10.15
C GLY A 201 -10.47 14.51 -11.23
N SER A 202 -10.31 15.30 -12.28
CA SER A 202 -11.24 15.26 -13.41
C SER A 202 -11.12 13.95 -14.20
N VAL A 203 -12.18 13.60 -14.93
CA VAL A 203 -12.22 12.38 -15.73
C VAL A 203 -11.48 12.62 -17.05
N PRO A 204 -10.49 11.77 -17.42
CA PRO A 204 -9.85 11.82 -18.73
C PRO A 204 -10.86 11.59 -19.87
N ASN A 205 -10.74 12.38 -20.94
CA ASN A 205 -11.66 12.31 -22.07
C ASN A 205 -11.60 10.98 -22.86
N ASP A 206 -10.51 10.24 -22.71
CA ASP A 206 -10.23 8.96 -23.33
C ASP A 206 -10.53 7.75 -22.43
N ASN A 207 -11.13 7.98 -21.25
CA ASN A 207 -11.58 6.89 -20.40
C ASN A 207 -12.62 6.02 -21.12
N PRO A 208 -12.60 4.70 -20.88
CA PRO A 208 -13.34 3.75 -21.70
C PRO A 208 -14.86 3.90 -21.64
N TYR A 209 -15.40 4.52 -20.61
CA TYR A 209 -16.84 4.71 -20.41
C TYR A 209 -17.31 6.15 -20.64
N VAL A 210 -16.44 7.06 -21.06
CA VAL A 210 -16.84 8.43 -21.41
C VAL A 210 -17.87 8.43 -22.52
N GLY A 211 -18.97 9.17 -22.30
CA GLY A 211 -20.13 9.21 -23.23
C GLY A 211 -21.20 8.12 -22.98
N ASN A 212 -20.98 7.19 -22.05
CA ASN A 212 -22.00 6.26 -21.60
C ASN A 212 -22.68 6.80 -20.32
N SER A 213 -23.94 7.22 -20.42
CA SER A 213 -24.70 7.78 -19.28
C SER A 213 -25.04 6.77 -18.18
N ASP A 214 -24.94 5.47 -18.47
CA ASP A 214 -25.34 4.39 -17.57
C ASP A 214 -24.15 3.84 -16.77
N VAL A 215 -22.96 4.41 -16.92
CA VAL A 215 -21.70 4.00 -16.26
C VAL A 215 -20.97 5.21 -15.74
N LEU A 216 -20.36 5.12 -14.56
CA LEU A 216 -19.47 6.17 -14.06
C LEU A 216 -18.23 6.28 -14.95
N PRO A 217 -17.97 7.45 -15.56
CA PRO A 217 -16.96 7.58 -16.62
C PRO A 217 -15.52 7.44 -16.13
N GLU A 218 -15.27 7.58 -14.84
CA GLU A 218 -13.95 7.39 -14.21
C GLU A 218 -13.58 5.93 -14.02
N ILE A 219 -14.51 4.97 -14.13
CA ILE A 219 -14.23 3.55 -13.94
C ILE A 219 -13.29 3.04 -15.05
N TRP A 220 -12.20 2.37 -14.62
CA TRP A 220 -11.25 1.69 -15.49
C TRP A 220 -11.52 0.18 -15.56
N SER A 221 -11.67 -0.47 -14.39
CA SER A 221 -12.01 -1.90 -14.26
C SER A 221 -12.93 -2.12 -13.06
N TYR A 222 -13.58 -3.28 -12.99
CA TYR A 222 -14.59 -3.59 -11.98
C TYR A 222 -14.60 -5.06 -11.56
N GLY A 223 -15.48 -5.41 -10.63
CA GLY A 223 -15.57 -6.79 -10.14
C GLY A 223 -14.43 -7.13 -9.17
N HIS A 224 -13.87 -6.13 -8.48
CA HIS A 224 -12.87 -6.30 -7.43
C HIS A 224 -13.50 -6.46 -6.06
N ARG A 225 -12.81 -7.16 -5.17
CA ARG A 225 -13.22 -7.28 -3.77
C ARG A 225 -12.57 -6.23 -2.88
N SER A 226 -11.29 -6.36 -2.66
CA SER A 226 -10.54 -5.47 -1.75
C SER A 226 -9.11 -5.31 -2.24
N PRO A 227 -8.90 -4.52 -3.31
CA PRO A 227 -7.57 -4.29 -3.85
C PRO A 227 -6.71 -3.51 -2.86
N GLN A 228 -5.49 -4.00 -2.61
CA GLN A 228 -4.57 -3.52 -1.58
C GLN A 228 -3.20 -3.14 -2.12
N GLY A 229 -2.85 -3.56 -3.32
CA GLY A 229 -1.64 -3.21 -4.03
C GLY A 229 -1.94 -2.71 -5.43
N LEU A 230 -1.12 -1.77 -5.92
CA LEU A 230 -1.20 -1.23 -7.27
C LEU A 230 0.21 -0.80 -7.70
N ALA A 231 0.62 -1.18 -8.91
CA ALA A 231 1.91 -0.81 -9.46
C ALA A 231 1.85 -0.74 -10.99
N ILE A 232 2.62 0.16 -11.59
CA ILE A 232 2.92 0.18 -13.02
C ILE A 232 4.17 -0.66 -13.26
N HIS A 233 4.14 -1.51 -14.28
CA HIS A 233 5.32 -2.27 -14.69
C HIS A 233 6.31 -1.33 -15.39
N PRO A 234 7.58 -1.24 -14.93
CA PRO A 234 8.52 -0.21 -15.40
C PRO A 234 8.93 -0.35 -16.88
N GLU A 235 8.84 -1.58 -17.45
CA GLU A 235 9.20 -1.80 -18.86
C GLU A 235 8.00 -1.78 -19.81
N THR A 236 6.83 -2.30 -19.35
CA THR A 236 5.66 -2.48 -20.23
C THR A 236 4.61 -1.40 -20.07
N GLY A 237 4.65 -0.61 -18.98
CA GLY A 237 3.61 0.34 -18.63
C GLY A 237 2.29 -0.31 -18.18
N ASP A 238 2.25 -1.64 -18.05
CA ASP A 238 1.05 -2.35 -17.63
C ASP A 238 0.73 -2.09 -16.15
N LEU A 239 -0.56 -1.92 -15.86
CA LEU A 239 -1.06 -1.76 -14.52
C LEU A 239 -1.30 -3.13 -13.86
N TRP A 240 -0.72 -3.33 -12.68
CA TRP A 240 -0.87 -4.54 -11.88
C TRP A 240 -1.50 -4.24 -10.53
N GLY A 241 -2.34 -5.16 -10.05
CA GLY A 241 -3.01 -5.03 -8.76
C GLY A 241 -3.03 -6.33 -7.96
N THR A 242 -2.95 -6.21 -6.63
CA THR A 242 -3.24 -7.33 -5.72
C THR A 242 -4.49 -7.03 -4.93
N GLU A 243 -5.27 -8.07 -4.65
CA GLU A 243 -6.49 -7.94 -3.85
C GLU A 243 -6.72 -9.10 -2.89
N HIS A 244 -7.41 -8.82 -1.79
CA HIS A 244 -7.82 -9.84 -0.84
C HIS A 244 -9.01 -10.64 -1.36
N GLY A 245 -8.88 -11.96 -1.40
CA GLY A 245 -9.99 -12.87 -1.33
C GLY A 245 -10.64 -12.91 0.07
N PRO A 246 -11.67 -13.75 0.26
CA PRO A 246 -12.21 -14.00 1.59
C PRO A 246 -11.28 -14.92 2.41
N GLN A 247 -11.69 -16.11 2.78
CA GLN A 247 -10.79 -17.10 3.39
C GLN A 247 -10.10 -17.91 2.28
N GLY A 248 -9.00 -17.38 1.72
CA GLY A 248 -8.34 -17.85 0.49
C GLY A 248 -8.75 -17.06 -0.75
N GLY A 249 -8.03 -17.25 -1.85
CA GLY A 249 -8.31 -16.61 -3.13
C GLY A 249 -7.90 -15.14 -3.21
N ASP A 250 -6.85 -14.73 -2.51
CA ASP A 250 -6.15 -13.49 -2.83
C ASP A 250 -5.59 -13.58 -4.24
N GLU A 251 -5.47 -12.47 -4.95
CA GLU A 251 -5.16 -12.46 -6.37
C GLU A 251 -4.06 -11.45 -6.72
N LEU A 252 -3.25 -11.79 -7.72
CA LEU A 252 -2.45 -10.87 -8.52
C LEU A 252 -3.08 -10.76 -9.89
N ASN A 253 -3.46 -9.56 -10.27
CA ASN A 253 -4.19 -9.25 -11.48
C ASN A 253 -3.40 -8.32 -12.39
N LEU A 254 -3.35 -8.62 -13.70
CA LEU A 254 -2.99 -7.68 -14.74
C LEU A 254 -4.24 -6.84 -15.07
N ILE A 255 -4.20 -5.55 -14.73
CA ILE A 255 -5.38 -4.69 -14.80
C ILE A 255 -5.51 -4.07 -16.19
N LYS A 256 -6.60 -4.37 -16.88
CA LYS A 256 -6.91 -3.84 -18.21
C LYS A 256 -8.22 -3.04 -18.17
N PRO A 257 -8.41 -2.06 -19.07
CA PRO A 257 -9.65 -1.28 -19.13
C PRO A 257 -10.85 -2.16 -19.44
N MET A 258 -12.00 -1.82 -18.87
CA MET A 258 -13.32 -2.46 -19.08
C MET A 258 -13.40 -3.94 -18.62
N GLN A 259 -12.35 -4.50 -18.02
CA GLN A 259 -12.35 -5.89 -17.58
C GLN A 259 -13.10 -6.06 -16.27
N ASN A 260 -13.86 -7.17 -16.19
CA ASN A 260 -14.55 -7.64 -15.00
C ASN A 260 -13.70 -8.72 -14.31
N TYR A 261 -13.23 -8.45 -13.08
CA TYR A 261 -12.42 -9.38 -12.29
C TYR A 261 -13.25 -10.37 -11.45
N GLY A 262 -14.57 -10.30 -11.58
CA GLY A 262 -15.50 -11.38 -11.28
C GLY A 262 -16.03 -11.45 -9.86
N TRP A 263 -15.53 -10.64 -8.91
CA TRP A 263 -16.07 -10.64 -7.55
C TRP A 263 -17.55 -10.20 -7.53
N PRO A 264 -18.46 -10.92 -6.82
CA PRO A 264 -18.25 -12.20 -6.11
C PRO A 264 -18.63 -13.44 -6.91
N VAL A 265 -18.96 -13.30 -8.21
CA VAL A 265 -19.50 -14.38 -9.06
C VAL A 265 -18.51 -15.53 -9.20
N ILE A 266 -17.26 -15.19 -9.47
CA ILE A 266 -16.15 -16.15 -9.52
C ILE A 266 -15.12 -15.87 -8.42
N GLY A 267 -14.35 -16.87 -8.03
CA GLY A 267 -13.25 -16.76 -7.06
C GLY A 267 -12.85 -18.11 -6.48
N ARG A 268 -11.85 -18.09 -5.60
CA ARG A 268 -11.22 -19.30 -5.03
C ARG A 268 -11.30 -19.37 -3.51
N GLY A 269 -11.93 -18.37 -2.89
CA GLY A 269 -12.09 -18.32 -1.45
C GLY A 269 -13.42 -18.90 -0.96
N VAL A 270 -13.55 -18.97 0.35
CA VAL A 270 -14.75 -19.46 1.03
C VAL A 270 -15.17 -18.50 2.14
N ASN A 271 -16.39 -18.59 2.63
CA ASN A 271 -16.89 -17.76 3.73
C ASN A 271 -16.09 -17.96 5.02
N TYR A 272 -15.85 -16.85 5.75
CA TYR A 272 -15.31 -16.90 7.10
C TYR A 272 -16.28 -17.60 8.07
N GLY A 273 -15.74 -18.43 8.96
CA GLY A 273 -16.46 -18.99 10.10
C GLY A 273 -17.52 -20.05 9.82
N ALA A 274 -18.09 -20.13 8.66
CA ALA A 274 -19.16 -21.08 8.31
C ALA A 274 -18.60 -22.41 7.75
N LYS A 275 -17.57 -22.97 8.39
CA LYS A 275 -16.85 -24.21 7.97
C LYS A 275 -16.39 -24.17 6.50
N GLY A 276 -16.05 -22.97 5.99
CA GLY A 276 -15.61 -22.79 4.62
C GLY A 276 -16.73 -23.00 3.59
N SER A 277 -17.96 -22.53 3.86
CA SER A 277 -19.05 -22.63 2.87
C SER A 277 -18.72 -21.86 1.59
N PRO A 278 -19.09 -22.37 0.41
CA PRO A 278 -18.86 -21.70 -0.87
C PRO A 278 -19.52 -20.32 -0.91
N ILE A 279 -18.89 -19.40 -1.63
CA ILE A 279 -19.43 -18.06 -1.97
C ILE A 279 -19.80 -18.04 -3.46
N HIS A 280 -18.83 -18.40 -4.28
CA HIS A 280 -18.82 -18.19 -5.73
C HIS A 280 -19.66 -19.20 -6.47
N ALA A 281 -20.16 -18.82 -7.65
CA ALA A 281 -20.82 -19.74 -8.58
C ALA A 281 -19.81 -20.71 -9.23
N GLY A 282 -18.54 -20.31 -9.30
CA GLY A 282 -17.46 -21.12 -9.86
C GLY A 282 -16.10 -20.43 -9.79
N PHE A 283 -15.11 -21.05 -10.42
CA PHE A 283 -13.76 -20.52 -10.52
C PHE A 283 -13.55 -19.62 -11.75
N SER A 284 -14.39 -19.76 -12.75
CA SER A 284 -14.35 -19.00 -14.01
C SER A 284 -15.74 -18.85 -14.62
N GLN A 285 -15.92 -17.76 -15.36
CA GLN A 285 -17.13 -17.50 -16.16
C GLN A 285 -16.72 -16.69 -17.39
N GLU A 286 -17.40 -16.91 -18.52
CA GLU A 286 -17.22 -16.11 -19.73
C GLU A 286 -17.47 -14.61 -19.45
N GLY A 287 -16.59 -13.74 -19.97
CA GLY A 287 -16.62 -12.30 -19.72
C GLY A 287 -16.00 -11.86 -18.39
N MET A 288 -15.43 -12.78 -17.62
CA MET A 288 -14.71 -12.48 -16.38
C MET A 288 -13.24 -12.88 -16.48
N THR A 289 -12.36 -11.93 -16.12
CA THR A 289 -10.90 -12.06 -16.21
C THR A 289 -10.39 -12.93 -15.09
N GLN A 290 -9.45 -13.84 -15.41
CA GLN A 290 -8.78 -14.67 -14.42
C GLN A 290 -7.54 -13.98 -13.88
N PRO A 291 -7.19 -14.17 -12.58
CA PRO A 291 -5.94 -13.67 -12.03
C PRO A 291 -4.73 -14.38 -12.68
N VAL A 292 -3.62 -13.65 -12.76
CA VAL A 292 -2.32 -14.20 -13.18
C VAL A 292 -1.76 -15.15 -12.12
N HIS A 293 -2.02 -14.84 -10.85
CA HIS A 293 -1.67 -15.68 -9.71
C HIS A 293 -2.69 -15.55 -8.60
N PHE A 294 -2.83 -16.58 -7.76
CA PHE A 294 -3.73 -16.55 -6.61
C PHE A 294 -3.18 -17.36 -5.42
N TRP A 295 -3.58 -16.98 -4.22
CA TRP A 295 -3.13 -17.64 -2.99
C TRP A 295 -4.28 -18.35 -2.27
N VAL A 296 -4.09 -19.65 -2.01
CA VAL A 296 -4.96 -20.48 -1.17
C VAL A 296 -4.05 -21.38 -0.32
N PRO A 297 -3.99 -21.15 1.01
CA PRO A 297 -4.74 -20.18 1.81
C PRO A 297 -4.38 -18.72 1.50
N SER A 298 -5.24 -17.79 1.93
CA SER A 298 -4.98 -16.35 1.84
C SER A 298 -3.73 -15.97 2.64
N ILE A 299 -2.85 -15.21 2.04
CA ILE A 299 -1.73 -14.55 2.71
C ILE A 299 -2.08 -13.11 3.14
N ALA A 300 -3.26 -12.63 2.77
CA ALA A 300 -3.73 -11.25 2.89
C ALA A 300 -2.75 -10.28 2.24
N THR A 301 -2.67 -10.32 0.91
CA THR A 301 -1.81 -9.47 0.08
C THR A 301 -1.97 -7.99 0.41
N SER A 302 -0.90 -7.22 0.32
CA SER A 302 -0.92 -5.79 0.69
C SER A 302 -0.24 -4.93 -0.38
N GLY A 303 0.78 -4.12 -0.04
CA GLY A 303 1.53 -3.35 -1.01
C GLY A 303 2.10 -4.20 -2.14
N LEU A 304 2.21 -3.62 -3.32
CA LEU A 304 2.70 -4.24 -4.54
C LEU A 304 3.84 -3.40 -5.13
N MET A 305 4.89 -4.06 -5.57
CA MET A 305 6.03 -3.45 -6.23
C MET A 305 6.55 -4.38 -7.34
N ILE A 306 7.01 -3.83 -8.44
CA ILE A 306 7.77 -4.55 -9.47
C ILE A 306 9.19 -4.00 -9.43
N TYR A 307 10.16 -4.87 -9.23
CA TYR A 307 11.53 -4.47 -8.94
C TYR A 307 12.31 -4.20 -10.23
N ASP A 308 12.89 -3.00 -10.37
CA ASP A 308 13.76 -2.60 -11.47
C ASP A 308 15.13 -2.07 -11.01
N GLY A 309 15.44 -2.23 -9.72
CA GLY A 309 16.68 -1.77 -9.12
C GLY A 309 17.90 -2.64 -9.44
N ASP A 310 19.08 -2.16 -9.06
CA ASP A 310 20.37 -2.77 -9.30
C ASP A 310 20.95 -3.56 -8.11
N LYS A 311 20.37 -3.43 -6.92
CA LYS A 311 20.88 -4.09 -5.69
C LYS A 311 20.65 -5.60 -5.70
N PHE A 312 19.60 -6.04 -6.35
CA PHE A 312 19.24 -7.45 -6.47
C PHE A 312 19.05 -7.83 -7.95
N PRO A 313 20.13 -7.87 -8.76
CA PRO A 313 20.01 -8.08 -10.22
C PRO A 313 19.32 -9.39 -10.59
N GLY A 314 19.42 -10.45 -9.76
CA GLY A 314 18.69 -11.71 -9.95
C GLY A 314 17.18 -11.63 -9.63
N TRP A 315 16.70 -10.50 -9.13
CA TRP A 315 15.27 -10.25 -8.84
C TRP A 315 14.64 -9.20 -9.75
N TYR A 316 15.41 -8.66 -10.69
CA TYR A 316 14.92 -7.70 -11.69
C TYR A 316 13.67 -8.24 -12.40
N GLY A 317 12.65 -7.41 -12.58
CA GLY A 317 11.36 -7.78 -13.15
C GLY A 317 10.46 -8.67 -12.28
N SER A 318 10.90 -9.06 -11.06
CA SER A 318 10.05 -9.81 -10.15
C SER A 318 8.98 -8.92 -9.53
N VAL A 319 7.79 -9.49 -9.35
CA VAL A 319 6.68 -8.86 -8.62
C VAL A 319 6.81 -9.18 -7.14
N PHE A 320 6.70 -8.17 -6.29
CA PHE A 320 6.74 -8.32 -4.83
C PHE A 320 5.41 -7.89 -4.23
N SER A 321 4.84 -8.75 -3.39
CA SER A 321 3.64 -8.44 -2.61
C SER A 321 3.91 -8.62 -1.12
N GLY A 322 3.64 -7.59 -0.33
CA GLY A 322 3.57 -7.75 1.12
C GLY A 322 2.41 -8.67 1.50
N ALA A 323 2.51 -9.34 2.67
CA ALA A 323 1.48 -10.21 3.20
C ALA A 323 1.23 -9.94 4.68
N LEU A 324 -0.04 -9.70 5.02
CA LEU A 324 -0.45 -9.38 6.38
C LEU A 324 -0.68 -10.64 7.22
N ALA A 325 -1.43 -11.61 6.69
CA ALA A 325 -1.71 -12.86 7.39
C ALA A 325 -0.59 -13.88 7.19
N GLY A 326 0.10 -13.84 6.06
CA GLY A 326 1.26 -14.67 5.78
C GLY A 326 2.53 -14.25 6.51
N GLU A 327 2.59 -13.00 7.01
CA GLU A 327 3.77 -12.41 7.67
C GLU A 327 5.04 -12.63 6.85
N GLN A 328 4.94 -12.34 5.55
CA GLN A 328 5.98 -12.59 4.56
C GLN A 328 5.97 -11.54 3.46
N LEU A 329 7.05 -11.49 2.70
CA LEU A 329 7.14 -10.84 1.41
C LEU A 329 7.11 -11.92 0.33
N ALA A 330 6.06 -11.97 -0.48
CA ALA A 330 5.96 -12.90 -1.60
C ALA A 330 6.70 -12.30 -2.80
N ARG A 331 7.67 -13.02 -3.37
CA ARG A 331 8.34 -12.68 -4.61
C ARG A 331 7.87 -13.62 -5.71
N LEU A 332 7.32 -13.09 -6.76
CA LEU A 332 6.88 -13.82 -7.94
C LEU A 332 7.87 -13.60 -9.07
N HIS A 333 8.52 -14.67 -9.51
CA HIS A 333 9.36 -14.65 -10.69
C HIS A 333 8.50 -14.84 -11.93
N MET A 334 8.56 -13.87 -12.84
CA MET A 334 7.70 -13.80 -14.03
C MET A 334 8.39 -14.42 -15.25
N THR A 335 7.60 -14.79 -16.25
CA THR A 335 8.09 -15.05 -17.61
C THR A 335 8.72 -13.78 -18.22
N SER A 336 9.51 -13.92 -19.25
CA SER A 336 10.19 -12.80 -19.91
C SER A 336 9.26 -11.79 -20.60
N ASP A 337 8.02 -12.18 -20.84
CA ASP A 337 6.95 -11.32 -21.36
C ASP A 337 6.02 -10.80 -20.25
N TYR A 338 6.34 -11.12 -18.98
CA TYR A 338 5.61 -10.74 -17.77
C TYR A 338 4.13 -11.17 -17.74
N GLN A 339 3.75 -12.23 -18.49
CA GLN A 339 2.35 -12.66 -18.54
C GLN A 339 2.01 -13.78 -17.57
N GLU A 340 3.01 -14.54 -17.10
CA GLU A 340 2.81 -15.69 -16.22
C GLU A 340 3.82 -15.72 -15.09
N VAL A 341 3.43 -16.31 -13.97
CA VAL A 341 4.32 -16.56 -12.82
C VAL A 341 4.99 -17.91 -13.01
N ILE A 342 6.33 -17.92 -13.05
CA ILE A 342 7.13 -19.14 -13.12
C ILE A 342 7.24 -19.81 -11.75
N THR A 343 7.57 -19.01 -10.73
CA THR A 343 7.73 -19.51 -9.35
C THR A 343 7.37 -18.42 -8.34
N GLU A 344 6.96 -18.85 -7.16
CA GLU A 344 6.81 -18.00 -5.98
C GLU A 344 7.88 -18.33 -4.95
N GLU A 345 8.42 -17.32 -4.29
CA GLU A 345 9.35 -17.44 -3.19
C GLU A 345 8.89 -16.63 -1.99
N THR A 346 8.94 -17.23 -0.82
CA THR A 346 8.64 -16.58 0.45
C THR A 346 9.90 -15.92 1.01
N LEU A 347 9.90 -14.60 1.12
CA LEU A 347 10.97 -13.79 1.68
C LEU A 347 10.55 -13.17 3.02
N ALA A 348 11.51 -12.80 3.86
CA ALA A 348 11.32 -12.09 5.14
C ALA A 348 10.24 -12.72 6.04
N TYR A 349 10.11 -14.05 6.01
CA TYR A 349 9.10 -14.76 6.79
C TYR A 349 9.28 -14.56 8.30
N GLY A 350 8.17 -14.30 8.99
CA GLY A 350 8.14 -14.08 10.44
C GLY A 350 8.72 -12.73 10.87
N MET A 351 8.80 -11.74 9.94
CA MET A 351 9.14 -10.36 10.26
C MET A 351 7.91 -9.53 10.69
N GLY A 352 6.75 -10.14 10.80
CA GLY A 352 5.49 -9.48 11.12
C GLY A 352 4.66 -9.19 9.86
N ARG A 353 3.60 -8.42 10.05
CA ARG A 353 2.62 -8.10 9.00
C ARG A 353 3.19 -7.04 8.05
N ILE A 354 3.60 -7.45 6.86
CA ILE A 354 4.14 -6.53 5.85
C ILE A 354 2.99 -5.80 5.19
N ARG A 355 2.84 -4.49 5.47
CA ARG A 355 1.74 -3.65 4.96
C ARG A 355 2.07 -3.03 3.62
N ASP A 356 3.30 -2.58 3.41
CA ASP A 356 3.73 -1.98 2.16
C ASP A 356 5.11 -2.49 1.76
N VAL A 357 5.38 -2.50 0.48
CA VAL A 357 6.68 -2.80 -0.10
C VAL A 357 6.97 -1.80 -1.21
N ARG A 358 8.16 -1.21 -1.19
CA ARG A 358 8.60 -0.20 -2.17
C ARG A 358 10.07 -0.39 -2.50
N GLN A 359 10.44 0.02 -3.69
CA GLN A 359 11.83 0.27 -4.03
C GLN A 359 12.20 1.68 -3.61
N GLY A 360 13.30 1.83 -2.87
CA GLY A 360 13.84 3.13 -2.53
C GLY A 360 14.65 3.73 -3.69
N PRO A 361 14.93 5.05 -3.63
CA PRO A 361 15.75 5.73 -4.65
C PRO A 361 17.19 5.22 -4.70
N ASP A 362 17.63 4.51 -3.67
CA ASP A 362 18.92 3.83 -3.55
C ASP A 362 18.93 2.41 -4.17
N GLY A 363 17.82 1.97 -4.75
CA GLY A 363 17.65 0.67 -5.40
C GLY A 363 17.41 -0.51 -4.44
N TYR A 364 17.36 -0.27 -3.13
CA TYR A 364 16.99 -1.31 -2.15
C TYR A 364 15.48 -1.49 -2.04
N ILE A 365 15.09 -2.65 -1.49
CA ILE A 365 13.70 -2.99 -1.21
C ILE A 365 13.37 -2.62 0.23
N TYR A 366 12.35 -1.82 0.43
CA TYR A 366 11.84 -1.39 1.73
C TYR A 366 10.50 -2.03 2.03
N ILE A 367 10.29 -2.39 3.28
CA ILE A 367 9.05 -2.96 3.79
C ILE A 367 8.56 -2.19 5.02
N ALA A 368 7.26 -1.95 5.08
CA ALA A 368 6.60 -1.38 6.24
C ALA A 368 5.98 -2.51 7.09
N ILE A 369 6.47 -2.70 8.30
CA ILE A 369 5.91 -3.64 9.26
C ILE A 369 4.84 -2.94 10.07
N SER A 370 3.61 -3.47 9.97
CA SER A 370 2.48 -3.00 10.74
C SER A 370 2.05 -4.08 11.72
N ASP A 371 1.94 -3.73 12.99
CA ASP A 371 1.34 -4.59 13.98
C ASP A 371 -0.20 -4.55 13.89
N GLY A 372 -0.83 -5.55 14.46
CA GLY A 372 -2.28 -5.60 14.58
C GLY A 372 -3.03 -6.22 13.42
N ASN A 373 -4.24 -6.68 13.73
CA ASN A 373 -5.12 -7.46 12.84
C ASN A 373 -6.03 -6.61 11.94
N GLY A 374 -5.61 -5.41 11.55
CA GLY A 374 -6.41 -4.51 10.70
C GLY A 374 -7.64 -3.89 11.38
N ALA A 375 -8.02 -4.40 12.55
CA ALA A 375 -9.17 -3.94 13.34
C ALA A 375 -8.78 -2.98 14.49
N GLY A 376 -7.57 -2.43 14.48
CA GLY A 376 -7.10 -1.50 15.51
C GLY A 376 -6.74 -2.16 16.85
N ARG A 377 -6.45 -3.46 16.85
CA ARG A 377 -6.09 -4.24 18.04
C ARG A 377 -4.69 -4.82 17.88
N GLY A 378 -3.67 -4.00 17.93
CA GLY A 378 -2.27 -4.44 17.97
C GLY A 378 -1.51 -3.73 19.06
N SER A 379 -0.41 -4.32 19.53
CA SER A 379 0.60 -3.59 20.26
C SER A 379 1.37 -2.74 19.26
N PHE A 380 1.80 -1.54 19.62
CA PHE A 380 2.63 -0.67 18.76
C PHE A 380 4.13 -0.96 18.92
N GLU A 381 4.48 -2.15 19.46
CA GLU A 381 5.82 -2.40 19.96
C GLU A 381 6.85 -2.81 18.91
N GLU A 382 6.40 -3.17 17.67
CA GLU A 382 7.31 -3.66 16.62
C GLU A 382 7.06 -3.05 15.23
N THR A 383 6.50 -1.85 15.17
CA THR A 383 6.24 -1.17 13.90
C THR A 383 7.48 -0.46 13.39
N ALA A 384 7.91 -0.80 12.21
CA ALA A 384 9.15 -0.28 11.64
C ALA A 384 9.07 -0.18 10.11
N ILE A 385 9.90 0.69 9.57
CA ILE A 385 10.34 0.61 8.18
C ILE A 385 11.68 -0.12 8.18
N MET A 386 11.74 -1.20 7.40
CA MET A 386 12.93 -2.03 7.25
C MET A 386 13.37 -2.06 5.78
N ARG A 387 14.64 -2.40 5.56
CA ARG A 387 15.26 -2.48 4.25
C ARG A 387 15.94 -3.83 4.06
N LEU A 388 15.77 -4.42 2.89
CA LEU A 388 16.51 -5.60 2.46
C LEU A 388 17.84 -5.15 1.87
N GLU A 389 18.95 -5.72 2.34
CA GLU A 389 20.31 -5.46 1.86
C GLU A 389 20.94 -6.76 1.40
N PRO A 390 21.44 -6.88 0.15
CA PRO A 390 22.09 -8.09 -0.30
C PRO A 390 23.36 -8.36 0.50
N VAL A 391 23.67 -9.63 0.71
CA VAL A 391 24.92 -10.08 1.29
C VAL A 391 25.79 -10.65 0.17
N ASP A 392 27.02 -10.16 0.06
CA ASP A 392 27.99 -10.69 -0.86
C ASP A 392 28.26 -12.17 -0.53
N ARG A 393 28.20 -13.05 -1.54
CA ARG A 393 28.49 -14.48 -1.43
C ARG A 393 29.96 -14.76 -1.65
#